data_9b6441b66ad2583c13b0411b7579b031
#
_entry.id   9b6441b66ad2583c13b0411b7579b031
#
_cell.length_a   1.000
_cell.length_b   1.000
_cell.length_c   1.000
_cell.angle_alpha   90.00
_cell.angle_beta   90.00
_cell.angle_gamma   90.00
#
_symmetry.space_group_name_H-M   'P 1'
#
loop_
_entity.id
_entity.type
_entity.pdbx_description
1 polymer ?
#
loop_
_entity_poly.entity_id
_entity_poly.type
_entity_poly.pdbx_seq_one_letter_code
_entity_poly.pdbx_strand_id
1 'polypeptide(L)'
;MRTPLEDIDWLTRSTNRVELLELLADQPHSRSDLQEAVGVTRVTMNRMIKDFEERGWVNDPDREPRITSCGRLVLDNFEPLREAAATSQKLSSIQQYLPTDKFDFALSRLGDAEITHSSQFDILAPVERSAEIAVGADRLRVVGNAPDSVHLQKASTLYEDGEGPHSVERVFTSGGLDTIAAKPELSQRLRNIAALDDVECTYFRYDEVLSYGLQIADETVVLELFDGQGVIPAVVVTDDETILAWAKERFERYKQASRLLDPADFVA
;
A
#
# COMPACT_ATOMS: atom_id res chain seq x y z
N MET A 1 41.11 7.15 11.99
CA MET A 1 40.39 6.39 10.95
C MET A 1 38.94 6.57 11.27
N ARG A 2 38.13 7.09 10.34
CA ARG A 2 36.69 7.26 10.52
C ARG A 2 35.99 5.90 10.52
N THR A 3 34.94 5.76 11.30
CA THR A 3 34.09 4.56 11.27
C THR A 3 32.99 4.70 10.18
N PRO A 4 32.44 3.60 9.66
CA PRO A 4 31.31 3.68 8.72
C PRO A 4 30.11 4.45 9.27
N LEU A 5 29.81 4.32 10.58
CA LEU A 5 28.72 5.05 11.21
C LEU A 5 28.96 6.57 11.27
N GLU A 6 30.22 7.01 11.48
CA GLU A 6 30.57 8.43 11.44
C GLU A 6 30.38 9.02 10.04
N ASP A 7 30.65 8.26 8.99
CA ASP A 7 30.45 8.70 7.60
C ASP A 7 28.94 8.78 7.26
N ILE A 8 28.13 7.80 7.70
CA ILE A 8 26.66 7.83 7.55
C ILE A 8 26.05 9.01 8.33
N ASP A 9 26.43 9.18 9.62
CA ASP A 9 25.98 10.28 10.45
C ASP A 9 26.33 11.64 9.82
N TRP A 10 27.55 11.76 9.29
CA TRP A 10 27.95 12.98 8.59
C TRP A 10 27.09 13.26 7.35
N LEU A 11 26.79 12.26 6.54
CA LEU A 11 25.94 12.42 5.35
C LEU A 11 24.53 12.89 5.75
N THR A 12 23.93 12.21 6.72
CA THR A 12 22.53 12.41 7.13
C THR A 12 22.26 13.68 7.92
N ARG A 13 23.28 14.30 8.52
CA ARG A 13 23.13 15.57 9.24
C ARG A 13 22.79 16.77 8.37
N SER A 14 22.83 16.65 7.06
CA SER A 14 22.53 17.75 6.16
C SER A 14 21.87 17.23 4.87
N THR A 15 20.64 17.64 4.64
CA THR A 15 19.92 17.38 3.39
C THR A 15 20.71 17.84 2.18
N ASN A 16 21.39 18.98 2.28
CA ASN A 16 22.22 19.53 1.19
C ASN A 16 23.39 18.61 0.80
N ARG A 17 23.87 17.75 1.70
CA ARG A 17 24.93 16.78 1.37
C ARG A 17 24.36 15.62 0.56
N VAL A 18 23.20 15.12 0.96
CA VAL A 18 22.51 14.08 0.23
C VAL A 18 22.17 14.59 -1.18
N GLU A 19 21.52 15.74 -1.27
CA GLU A 19 21.14 16.39 -2.53
C GLU A 19 22.35 16.66 -3.45
N LEU A 20 23.47 17.12 -2.91
CA LEU A 20 24.70 17.29 -3.69
C LEU A 20 25.22 15.97 -4.27
N LEU A 21 25.16 14.88 -3.50
CA LEU A 21 25.63 13.58 -3.96
C LEU A 21 24.67 13.00 -5.01
N GLU A 22 23.34 13.21 -4.86
CA GLU A 22 22.30 12.86 -5.82
C GLU A 22 22.50 13.59 -7.16
N LEU A 23 22.69 14.92 -7.12
CA LEU A 23 22.93 15.73 -8.32
C LEU A 23 24.18 15.28 -9.08
N LEU A 24 25.27 14.98 -8.34
CA LEU A 24 26.51 14.48 -8.95
C LEU A 24 26.39 13.06 -9.50
N ALA A 25 25.38 12.31 -9.05
CA ALA A 25 25.09 10.97 -9.54
C ALA A 25 24.26 10.98 -10.82
N ASP A 26 23.39 11.98 -11.00
CA ASP A 26 22.52 12.12 -12.16
C ASP A 26 23.32 12.51 -13.42
N GLN A 27 24.04 13.63 -13.35
CA GLN A 27 24.81 14.15 -14.48
C GLN A 27 25.98 15.03 -14.01
N PRO A 28 26.96 15.32 -14.90
CA PRO A 28 28.02 16.28 -14.62
C PRO A 28 27.47 17.70 -14.44
N HIS A 29 27.87 18.37 -13.38
CA HIS A 29 27.50 19.75 -13.06
C HIS A 29 28.73 20.62 -12.83
N SER A 30 28.64 21.91 -13.22
CA SER A 30 29.61 22.89 -12.75
C SER A 30 29.41 23.20 -11.26
N ARG A 31 30.45 23.67 -10.58
CA ARG A 31 30.31 24.11 -9.17
C ARG A 31 29.27 25.24 -9.00
N SER A 32 29.08 26.06 -10.02
CA SER A 32 28.08 27.15 -10.01
C SER A 32 26.67 26.58 -10.01
N ASP A 33 26.42 25.60 -10.90
CA ASP A 33 25.10 24.97 -11.02
C ASP A 33 24.74 24.21 -9.74
N LEU A 34 25.71 23.48 -9.16
CA LEU A 34 25.51 22.79 -7.88
C LEU A 34 25.23 23.77 -6.74
N GLN A 35 25.92 24.91 -6.71
CA GLN A 35 25.69 25.94 -5.69
C GLN A 35 24.27 26.52 -5.78
N GLU A 36 23.80 26.77 -7.00
CA GLU A 36 22.44 27.29 -7.26
C GLU A 36 21.39 26.25 -6.91
N ALA A 37 21.55 25.00 -7.38
CA ALA A 37 20.61 23.91 -7.14
C ALA A 37 20.45 23.60 -5.64
N VAL A 38 21.56 23.44 -4.91
CA VAL A 38 21.55 23.11 -3.46
C VAL A 38 21.23 24.36 -2.59
N GLY A 39 21.26 25.56 -3.15
CA GLY A 39 20.91 26.79 -2.41
C GLY A 39 21.93 27.19 -1.32
N VAL A 40 23.22 26.89 -1.49
CA VAL A 40 24.26 27.16 -0.50
C VAL A 40 25.25 28.23 -0.95
N THR A 41 25.99 28.80 0.00
CA THR A 41 27.08 29.74 -0.32
C THR A 41 28.27 29.03 -0.97
N ARG A 42 29.05 29.76 -1.78
CA ARG A 42 30.28 29.24 -2.39
C ARG A 42 31.26 28.64 -1.35
N VAL A 43 31.34 29.24 -0.17
CA VAL A 43 32.19 28.73 0.91
C VAL A 43 31.69 27.40 1.42
N THR A 44 30.38 27.28 1.60
CA THR A 44 29.73 25.99 2.04
C THR A 44 29.92 24.93 0.98
N MET A 45 29.66 25.21 -0.31
CA MET A 45 29.86 24.27 -1.41
C MET A 45 31.31 23.76 -1.47
N ASN A 46 32.29 24.65 -1.42
CA ASN A 46 33.70 24.26 -1.44
C ASN A 46 34.06 23.35 -0.24
N ARG A 47 33.51 23.61 0.93
CA ARG A 47 33.73 22.77 2.11
C ARG A 47 33.10 21.41 1.93
N MET A 48 31.86 21.34 1.42
CA MET A 48 31.16 20.08 1.18
C MET A 48 31.89 19.21 0.17
N ILE A 49 32.33 19.77 -0.97
CA ILE A 49 33.09 19.04 -1.97
C ILE A 49 34.40 18.51 -1.35
N LYS A 50 35.14 19.32 -0.61
CA LYS A 50 36.35 18.88 0.07
C LYS A 50 36.09 17.75 1.08
N ASP A 51 35.02 17.86 1.87
CA ASP A 51 34.62 16.83 2.83
C ASP A 51 34.26 15.51 2.14
N PHE A 52 33.67 15.56 0.93
CA PHE A 52 33.40 14.38 0.07
C PHE A 52 34.68 13.79 -0.55
N GLU A 53 35.63 14.65 -0.98
CA GLU A 53 36.94 14.20 -1.48
C GLU A 53 37.72 13.45 -0.39
N GLU A 54 37.72 13.97 0.86
CA GLU A 54 38.36 13.32 2.00
C GLU A 54 37.74 11.95 2.34
N ARG A 55 36.51 11.66 1.89
CA ARG A 55 35.85 10.38 1.99
C ARG A 55 36.03 9.49 0.75
N GLY A 56 36.60 10.06 -0.31
CA GLY A 56 36.75 9.38 -1.57
C GLY A 56 35.43 9.15 -2.33
N TRP A 57 34.37 9.89 -1.98
CA TRP A 57 33.05 9.77 -2.62
C TRP A 57 32.88 10.70 -3.83
N VAL A 58 33.63 11.79 -3.86
CA VAL A 58 33.71 12.73 -4.98
C VAL A 58 35.19 12.94 -5.32
N ASN A 59 35.50 13.16 -6.57
CA ASN A 59 36.75 13.78 -7.04
C ASN A 59 36.41 15.08 -7.78
N ASP A 60 37.35 16.00 -7.80
CA ASP A 60 37.12 17.33 -8.34
C ASP A 60 38.26 17.77 -9.26
N PRO A 61 38.50 17.00 -10.37
CA PRO A 61 39.50 17.39 -11.36
C PRO A 61 39.05 18.69 -12.06
N ASP A 62 39.97 19.65 -12.17
CA ASP A 62 39.76 20.90 -12.87
C ASP A 62 38.57 21.74 -12.39
N ARG A 63 38.16 21.56 -11.13
CA ARG A 63 36.94 22.15 -10.50
C ARG A 63 35.62 21.69 -11.14
N GLU A 64 35.60 20.51 -11.66
CA GLU A 64 34.42 19.78 -12.12
C GLU A 64 34.17 18.58 -11.19
N PRO A 65 33.42 18.74 -10.09
CA PRO A 65 33.19 17.64 -9.15
C PRO A 65 32.42 16.52 -9.81
N ARG A 66 32.88 15.31 -9.55
CA ARG A 66 32.28 14.06 -10.09
C ARG A 66 32.19 13.03 -8.98
N ILE A 67 31.07 12.33 -8.95
CA ILE A 67 30.91 11.19 -8.04
C ILE A 67 31.87 10.06 -8.40
N THR A 68 32.47 9.43 -7.42
CA THR A 68 33.31 8.24 -7.61
C THR A 68 32.45 6.95 -7.55
N SER A 69 33.05 5.80 -7.92
CA SER A 69 32.40 4.51 -7.72
C SER A 69 32.09 4.24 -6.23
N CYS A 70 32.93 4.74 -5.30
CA CYS A 70 32.67 4.62 -3.87
C CYS A 70 31.49 5.52 -3.43
N GLY A 71 31.40 6.75 -3.95
CA GLY A 71 30.27 7.63 -3.70
C GLY A 71 28.97 7.05 -4.23
N ARG A 72 29.00 6.48 -5.46
CA ARG A 72 27.87 5.79 -6.05
C ARG A 72 27.43 4.60 -5.19
N LEU A 73 28.37 3.76 -4.74
CA LEU A 73 28.06 2.64 -3.86
C LEU A 73 27.34 3.08 -2.58
N VAL A 74 27.76 4.19 -1.98
CA VAL A 74 27.12 4.72 -0.78
C VAL A 74 25.71 5.22 -1.09
N LEU A 75 25.54 5.99 -2.16
CA LEU A 75 24.23 6.55 -2.55
C LEU A 75 23.23 5.46 -2.90
N ASP A 76 23.62 4.49 -3.73
CA ASP A 76 22.75 3.39 -4.18
C ASP A 76 22.22 2.52 -3.01
N ASN A 77 22.93 2.52 -1.87
CA ASN A 77 22.47 1.83 -0.66
C ASN A 77 21.80 2.75 0.35
N PHE A 78 22.07 4.05 0.29
CA PHE A 78 21.43 5.04 1.15
C PHE A 78 19.98 5.33 0.75
N GLU A 79 19.69 5.43 -0.54
CA GLU A 79 18.34 5.69 -1.06
C GLU A 79 17.32 4.64 -0.58
N PRO A 80 17.54 3.32 -0.76
CA PRO A 80 16.63 2.31 -0.26
C PRO A 80 16.45 2.36 1.27
N LEU A 81 17.49 2.73 2.02
CA LEU A 81 17.37 2.91 3.47
C LEU A 81 16.47 4.11 3.83
N ARG A 82 16.60 5.22 3.10
CA ARG A 82 15.77 6.42 3.27
C ARG A 82 14.29 6.10 2.98
N GLU A 83 14.02 5.40 1.88
CA GLU A 83 12.68 4.93 1.53
C GLU A 83 12.10 3.98 2.58
N ALA A 84 12.89 3.02 3.05
CA ALA A 84 12.46 2.12 4.11
C ALA A 84 12.14 2.85 5.42
N ALA A 85 12.93 3.88 5.77
CA ALA A 85 12.66 4.71 6.94
C ALA A 85 11.35 5.52 6.77
N ALA A 86 11.12 6.10 5.61
CA ALA A 86 9.89 6.82 5.28
C ALA A 86 8.67 5.88 5.35
N THR A 87 8.77 4.69 4.73
CA THR A 87 7.72 3.67 4.81
C THR A 87 7.45 3.23 6.25
N SER A 88 8.50 3.02 7.04
CA SER A 88 8.36 2.68 8.46
C SER A 88 7.61 3.75 9.25
N GLN A 89 7.89 5.03 9.01
CA GLN A 89 7.16 6.14 9.63
C GLN A 89 5.69 6.13 9.22
N LYS A 90 5.41 5.93 7.93
CA LYS A 90 4.06 5.84 7.37
C LYS A 90 3.24 4.70 8.00
N LEU A 91 3.84 3.51 8.10
CA LEU A 91 3.19 2.32 8.65
C LEU A 91 3.10 2.32 10.18
N SER A 92 3.79 3.21 10.89
CA SER A 92 3.85 3.21 12.36
C SER A 92 2.48 3.27 13.03
N SER A 93 1.52 4.00 12.43
CA SER A 93 0.17 4.16 12.96
C SER A 93 -0.70 2.91 12.83
N ILE A 94 -0.37 2.01 11.91
CA ILE A 94 -1.13 0.77 11.64
C ILE A 94 -0.35 -0.50 11.98
N GLN A 95 0.89 -0.40 12.45
CA GLN A 95 1.80 -1.53 12.63
C GLN A 95 1.21 -2.70 13.43
N GLN A 96 0.38 -2.40 14.44
CA GLN A 96 -0.24 -3.40 15.31
C GLN A 96 -1.34 -4.21 14.62
N TYR A 97 -1.85 -3.74 13.47
CA TYR A 97 -2.91 -4.39 12.69
C TYR A 97 -2.36 -5.07 11.43
N LEU A 98 -1.10 -4.82 11.06
CA LEU A 98 -0.49 -5.41 9.87
C LEU A 98 -0.25 -6.92 10.07
N PRO A 99 -0.85 -7.78 9.22
CA PRO A 99 -0.64 -9.23 9.28
C PRO A 99 0.68 -9.61 8.58
N THR A 100 1.80 -9.13 9.12
CA THR A 100 3.13 -9.26 8.47
C THR A 100 3.58 -10.70 8.27
N ASP A 101 3.05 -11.64 9.08
CA ASP A 101 3.26 -13.08 8.93
C ASP A 101 2.55 -13.70 7.72
N LYS A 102 1.66 -12.96 7.08
CA LYS A 102 0.91 -13.37 5.88
C LYS A 102 1.47 -12.78 4.59
N PHE A 103 2.36 -11.80 4.68
CA PHE A 103 2.92 -11.14 3.52
C PHE A 103 4.14 -11.89 2.98
N ASP A 104 4.16 -12.15 1.68
CA ASP A 104 5.29 -12.74 0.96
C ASP A 104 6.05 -11.66 0.17
N PHE A 105 5.84 -10.38 0.51
CA PHE A 105 6.51 -9.22 -0.08
C PHE A 105 7.15 -8.34 1.01
N ALA A 106 8.13 -7.53 0.61
CA ALA A 106 8.81 -6.62 1.51
C ALA A 106 7.89 -5.43 1.88
N LEU A 107 7.83 -5.05 3.16
CA LEU A 107 7.02 -3.91 3.63
C LEU A 107 7.37 -2.58 2.95
N SER A 108 8.59 -2.43 2.42
CA SER A 108 8.99 -1.25 1.63
C SER A 108 8.12 -1.03 0.40
N ARG A 109 7.47 -2.08 -0.14
CA ARG A 109 6.51 -1.98 -1.25
C ARG A 109 5.25 -1.17 -0.90
N LEU A 110 4.97 -0.99 0.39
CA LEU A 110 3.87 -0.15 0.87
C LEU A 110 4.25 1.34 0.98
N GLY A 111 5.42 1.74 0.50
CA GLY A 111 5.89 3.13 0.56
C GLY A 111 4.92 4.11 -0.10
N ASP A 112 4.42 3.78 -1.29
CA ASP A 112 3.49 4.62 -2.05
C ASP A 112 2.02 4.32 -1.76
N ALA A 113 1.70 3.26 -0.98
CA ALA A 113 0.33 2.90 -0.66
C ALA A 113 -0.42 4.03 0.04
N GLU A 114 -1.67 4.25 -0.29
CA GLU A 114 -2.58 5.12 0.46
C GLU A 114 -3.03 4.42 1.75
N ILE A 115 -3.09 5.15 2.87
CA ILE A 115 -3.60 4.62 4.14
C ILE A 115 -4.73 5.52 4.61
N THR A 116 -5.94 4.96 4.74
CA THR A 116 -7.10 5.64 5.31
C THR A 116 -7.37 5.09 6.70
N HIS A 117 -7.42 5.98 7.70
CA HIS A 117 -7.63 5.63 9.11
C HIS A 117 -9.05 5.99 9.56
N SER A 118 -9.60 5.17 10.47
CA SER A 118 -10.72 5.61 11.29
C SER A 118 -10.27 6.69 12.28
N SER A 119 -11.14 7.65 12.54
CA SER A 119 -10.91 8.69 13.55
C SER A 119 -12.14 8.82 14.45
N GLN A 120 -11.99 9.55 15.57
CA GLN A 120 -13.14 9.82 16.45
C GLN A 120 -14.26 10.63 15.78
N PHE A 121 -13.96 11.33 14.69
CA PHE A 121 -14.90 12.14 13.92
C PHE A 121 -15.42 11.43 12.67
N ASP A 122 -14.72 10.39 12.23
CA ASP A 122 -15.04 9.61 11.04
C ASP A 122 -14.58 8.17 11.22
N ILE A 123 -15.43 7.38 11.84
CA ILE A 123 -15.17 5.96 12.12
C ILE A 123 -15.30 5.12 10.84
N LEU A 124 -16.10 5.58 9.88
CA LEU A 124 -16.42 4.84 8.66
C LEU A 124 -15.46 5.12 7.49
N ALA A 125 -14.57 6.11 7.59
CA ALA A 125 -13.68 6.49 6.50
C ALA A 125 -12.96 5.30 5.82
N PRO A 126 -12.38 4.31 6.55
CA PRO A 126 -11.76 3.14 5.92
C PRO A 126 -12.77 2.30 5.13
N VAL A 127 -13.95 2.09 5.70
CA VAL A 127 -15.03 1.30 5.08
C VAL A 127 -15.56 2.01 3.83
N GLU A 128 -15.76 3.32 3.90
CA GLU A 128 -16.23 4.13 2.78
C GLU A 128 -15.20 4.13 1.65
N ARG A 129 -13.90 4.23 1.97
CA ARG A 129 -12.83 4.18 0.99
C ARG A 129 -12.76 2.82 0.29
N SER A 130 -12.85 1.73 1.05
CA SER A 130 -12.90 0.38 0.51
C SER A 130 -14.10 0.19 -0.42
N ALA A 131 -15.28 0.68 0.00
CA ALA A 131 -16.50 0.61 -0.79
C ALA A 131 -16.41 1.43 -2.09
N GLU A 132 -15.82 2.62 -2.07
CA GLU A 132 -15.61 3.44 -3.27
C GLU A 132 -14.80 2.71 -4.33
N ILE A 133 -13.71 2.07 -3.90
CA ILE A 133 -12.84 1.31 -4.80
C ILE A 133 -13.59 0.08 -5.34
N ALA A 134 -14.32 -0.63 -4.47
CA ALA A 134 -15.07 -1.82 -4.86
C ALA A 134 -16.08 -1.55 -5.97
N VAL A 135 -16.86 -0.48 -5.80
CA VAL A 135 -17.96 -0.16 -6.73
C VAL A 135 -17.48 0.50 -8.01
N GLY A 136 -16.28 1.08 -8.02
CA GLY A 136 -15.67 1.70 -9.20
C GLY A 136 -14.95 0.70 -10.12
N ALA A 137 -14.85 -0.58 -9.74
CA ALA A 137 -14.15 -1.60 -10.50
C ALA A 137 -15.06 -2.28 -11.52
N ASP A 138 -14.49 -2.80 -12.59
CA ASP A 138 -15.17 -3.69 -13.54
C ASP A 138 -15.19 -5.13 -13.03
N ARG A 139 -14.08 -5.57 -12.44
CA ARG A 139 -13.93 -6.90 -11.82
C ARG A 139 -13.51 -6.78 -10.36
N LEU A 140 -14.30 -7.39 -9.49
CA LEU A 140 -14.09 -7.36 -8.04
C LEU A 140 -13.87 -8.76 -7.47
N ARG A 141 -12.77 -8.96 -6.74
CA ARG A 141 -12.50 -10.16 -5.95
C ARG A 141 -12.32 -9.78 -4.49
N VAL A 142 -13.03 -10.44 -3.60
CA VAL A 142 -13.03 -10.11 -2.18
C VAL A 142 -12.86 -11.37 -1.32
N VAL A 143 -11.99 -11.29 -0.33
CA VAL A 143 -11.93 -12.24 0.80
C VAL A 143 -12.18 -11.43 2.07
N GLY A 144 -13.25 -11.73 2.77
CA GLY A 144 -13.60 -10.93 3.96
C GLY A 144 -14.77 -11.49 4.74
N ASN A 145 -15.12 -10.75 5.76
CA ASN A 145 -16.33 -10.98 6.55
C ASN A 145 -17.58 -10.57 5.74
N ALA A 146 -18.71 -10.40 6.40
CA ALA A 146 -19.89 -9.85 5.75
C ALA A 146 -19.60 -8.44 5.23
N PRO A 147 -20.11 -8.06 4.04
CA PRO A 147 -20.11 -6.67 3.63
C PRO A 147 -20.95 -5.87 4.63
N ASP A 148 -20.47 -4.71 5.02
CA ASP A 148 -21.27 -3.81 5.83
C ASP A 148 -22.38 -3.14 5.00
N SER A 149 -23.25 -2.39 5.70
CA SER A 149 -24.39 -1.71 5.06
C SER A 149 -23.93 -0.62 4.08
N VAL A 150 -22.75 -0.02 4.28
CA VAL A 150 -22.23 1.05 3.39
C VAL A 150 -21.84 0.47 2.04
N HIS A 151 -21.08 -0.63 2.03
CA HIS A 151 -20.71 -1.34 0.79
C HIS A 151 -21.95 -1.76 -0.01
N LEU A 152 -22.90 -2.42 0.66
CA LEU A 152 -24.10 -2.91 -0.01
C LEU A 152 -25.03 -1.79 -0.48
N GLN A 153 -25.10 -0.68 0.27
CA GLN A 153 -25.90 0.47 -0.15
C GLN A 153 -25.31 1.12 -1.39
N LYS A 154 -23.99 1.40 -1.39
CA LYS A 154 -23.30 1.96 -2.57
C LYS A 154 -23.43 1.05 -3.79
N ALA A 155 -23.19 -0.25 -3.62
CA ALA A 155 -23.35 -1.22 -4.70
C ALA A 155 -24.78 -1.24 -5.26
N SER A 156 -25.79 -1.30 -4.40
CA SER A 156 -27.20 -1.32 -4.86
C SER A 156 -27.56 -0.08 -5.68
N THR A 157 -27.14 1.12 -5.25
CA THR A 157 -27.41 2.37 -5.97
C THR A 157 -26.75 2.36 -7.35
N LEU A 158 -25.49 1.92 -7.46
CA LEU A 158 -24.79 1.89 -8.74
C LEU A 158 -25.36 0.86 -9.71
N TYR A 159 -25.75 -0.31 -9.21
CA TYR A 159 -26.43 -1.30 -10.06
C TYR A 159 -27.80 -0.84 -10.54
N GLU A 160 -28.53 -0.01 -9.76
CA GLU A 160 -29.79 0.61 -10.21
C GLU A 160 -29.54 1.62 -11.36
N ASP A 161 -28.36 2.26 -11.38
CA ASP A 161 -27.96 3.20 -12.44
C ASP A 161 -27.27 2.49 -13.62
N GLY A 162 -27.11 1.16 -13.59
CA GLY A 162 -26.42 0.36 -14.61
C GLY A 162 -24.89 0.46 -14.54
N GLU A 163 -24.37 0.90 -13.41
CA GLU A 163 -22.95 1.00 -13.07
C GLU A 163 -22.57 -0.09 -12.07
N GLY A 164 -21.27 -0.24 -11.79
CA GLY A 164 -20.74 -1.21 -10.82
C GLY A 164 -20.07 -2.42 -11.47
N PRO A 165 -19.46 -3.32 -10.67
CA PRO A 165 -18.70 -4.45 -11.19
C PRO A 165 -19.54 -5.43 -12.02
N HIS A 166 -19.04 -5.81 -13.20
CA HIS A 166 -19.67 -6.83 -14.04
C HIS A 166 -19.32 -8.26 -13.57
N SER A 167 -18.23 -8.41 -12.80
CA SER A 167 -17.81 -9.70 -12.26
C SER A 167 -17.42 -9.58 -10.80
N VAL A 168 -18.06 -10.37 -9.93
CA VAL A 168 -17.82 -10.39 -8.48
C VAL A 168 -17.55 -11.82 -8.02
N GLU A 169 -16.32 -12.05 -7.55
CA GLU A 169 -15.96 -13.28 -6.85
C GLU A 169 -15.75 -12.96 -5.36
N ARG A 170 -16.50 -13.60 -4.47
CA ARG A 170 -16.38 -13.31 -3.05
C ARG A 170 -16.26 -14.55 -2.18
N VAL A 171 -15.24 -14.58 -1.33
CA VAL A 171 -15.07 -15.57 -0.29
C VAL A 171 -15.51 -14.98 1.04
N PHE A 172 -16.59 -15.51 1.60
CA PHE A 172 -17.10 -15.15 2.92
C PHE A 172 -16.55 -16.06 4.00
N THR A 173 -16.27 -15.52 5.18
CA THR A 173 -16.08 -16.37 6.37
C THR A 173 -17.42 -16.92 6.87
N SER A 174 -17.37 -18.02 7.62
CA SER A 174 -18.56 -18.56 8.30
C SER A 174 -19.22 -17.52 9.21
N GLY A 175 -18.44 -16.80 10.02
CA GLY A 175 -18.96 -15.72 10.88
C GLY A 175 -19.55 -14.55 10.08
N GLY A 176 -19.02 -14.29 8.89
CA GLY A 176 -19.59 -13.31 7.97
C GLY A 176 -20.97 -13.75 7.47
N LEU A 177 -21.11 -15.02 7.10
CA LEU A 177 -22.39 -15.58 6.66
C LEU A 177 -23.43 -15.60 7.81
N ASP A 178 -23.01 -15.91 9.05
CA ASP A 178 -23.88 -15.84 10.20
C ASP A 178 -24.38 -14.40 10.44
N THR A 179 -23.53 -13.41 10.20
CA THR A 179 -23.89 -11.97 10.29
C THR A 179 -24.90 -11.60 9.21
N ILE A 180 -24.74 -12.09 7.97
CA ILE A 180 -25.68 -11.88 6.86
C ILE A 180 -27.03 -12.53 7.20
N ALA A 181 -27.02 -13.78 7.66
CA ALA A 181 -28.24 -14.51 8.04
C ALA A 181 -29.02 -13.81 9.17
N ALA A 182 -28.31 -13.21 10.13
CA ALA A 182 -28.91 -12.44 11.22
C ALA A 182 -29.54 -11.11 10.79
N LYS A 183 -29.27 -10.62 9.56
CA LYS A 183 -29.72 -9.33 9.05
C LYS A 183 -30.46 -9.52 7.72
N PRO A 184 -31.81 -9.67 7.74
CA PRO A 184 -32.60 -9.95 6.53
C PRO A 184 -32.41 -8.92 5.41
N GLU A 185 -32.16 -7.67 5.74
CA GLU A 185 -31.87 -6.61 4.77
C GLU A 185 -30.58 -6.82 3.99
N LEU A 186 -29.51 -7.32 4.66
CA LEU A 186 -28.25 -7.65 3.99
C LEU A 186 -28.41 -8.86 3.07
N SER A 187 -29.09 -9.90 3.55
CA SER A 187 -29.41 -11.09 2.75
C SER A 187 -30.20 -10.73 1.50
N GLN A 188 -31.21 -9.86 1.65
CA GLN A 188 -32.04 -9.45 0.51
C GLN A 188 -31.25 -8.65 -0.53
N ARG A 189 -30.41 -7.70 -0.09
CA ARG A 189 -29.56 -6.92 -1.01
C ARG A 189 -28.58 -7.79 -1.78
N LEU A 190 -27.92 -8.73 -1.10
CA LEU A 190 -26.98 -9.67 -1.75
C LEU A 190 -27.70 -10.54 -2.78
N ARG A 191 -28.90 -11.04 -2.47
CA ARG A 191 -29.71 -11.81 -3.43
C ARG A 191 -30.12 -10.96 -4.63
N ASN A 192 -30.50 -9.71 -4.42
CA ASN A 192 -30.88 -8.82 -5.51
C ASN A 192 -29.69 -8.60 -6.47
N ILE A 193 -28.48 -8.35 -5.91
CA ILE A 193 -27.26 -8.21 -6.73
C ILE A 193 -26.95 -9.52 -7.49
N ALA A 194 -27.02 -10.66 -6.81
CA ALA A 194 -26.75 -11.96 -7.41
C ALA A 194 -27.78 -12.37 -8.48
N ALA A 195 -28.95 -11.74 -8.51
CA ALA A 195 -30.01 -11.98 -9.47
C ALA A 195 -29.97 -11.06 -10.70
N LEU A 196 -29.00 -10.15 -10.78
CA LEU A 196 -28.83 -9.28 -11.95
C LEU A 196 -28.27 -10.09 -13.12
N ASP A 197 -28.89 -9.98 -14.28
CA ASP A 197 -28.49 -10.74 -15.48
C ASP A 197 -27.13 -10.28 -16.04
N ASP A 198 -26.77 -9.02 -15.80
CA ASP A 198 -25.56 -8.39 -16.33
C ASP A 198 -24.36 -8.50 -15.37
N VAL A 199 -24.51 -9.18 -14.22
CA VAL A 199 -23.45 -9.31 -13.21
C VAL A 199 -23.14 -10.79 -12.94
N GLU A 200 -21.93 -11.20 -13.22
CA GLU A 200 -21.45 -12.54 -12.89
C GLU A 200 -21.01 -12.61 -11.42
N CYS A 201 -21.85 -13.17 -10.55
CA CYS A 201 -21.56 -13.33 -9.13
C CYS A 201 -21.21 -14.78 -8.79
N THR A 202 -20.05 -14.98 -8.15
CA THR A 202 -19.65 -16.28 -7.60
C THR A 202 -19.25 -16.13 -6.14
N TYR A 203 -19.87 -16.92 -5.28
CA TYR A 203 -19.67 -16.86 -3.85
C TYR A 203 -19.09 -18.14 -3.30
N PHE A 204 -18.22 -18.01 -2.29
CA PHE A 204 -17.56 -19.13 -1.62
C PHE A 204 -17.66 -18.97 -0.11
N ARG A 205 -17.67 -20.08 0.62
CA ARG A 205 -17.60 -20.11 2.07
C ARG A 205 -16.26 -20.66 2.55
N TYR A 206 -15.57 -19.89 3.37
CA TYR A 206 -14.34 -20.23 4.07
C TYR A 206 -14.62 -20.40 5.56
N ASP A 207 -14.24 -21.55 6.14
CA ASP A 207 -14.66 -21.90 7.49
C ASP A 207 -13.72 -21.41 8.61
N GLU A 208 -12.61 -20.75 8.26
CA GLU A 208 -11.65 -20.19 9.22
C GLU A 208 -11.84 -18.68 9.42
N VAL A 209 -11.18 -18.16 10.47
CA VAL A 209 -11.16 -16.72 10.78
C VAL A 209 -10.07 -16.01 9.99
N LEU A 210 -10.38 -14.82 9.50
CA LEU A 210 -9.44 -13.96 8.80
C LEU A 210 -8.82 -12.93 9.76
N SER A 211 -7.52 -12.69 9.62
CA SER A 211 -6.81 -11.62 10.31
C SER A 211 -6.84 -10.28 9.56
N TYR A 212 -7.27 -10.28 8.30
CA TYR A 212 -7.43 -9.09 7.45
C TYR A 212 -8.43 -9.40 6.34
N GLY A 213 -9.02 -8.37 5.75
CA GLY A 213 -9.77 -8.46 4.50
C GLY A 213 -8.85 -8.16 3.31
N LEU A 214 -9.13 -8.80 2.19
CA LEU A 214 -8.43 -8.59 0.92
C LEU A 214 -9.45 -8.30 -0.16
N GLN A 215 -9.25 -7.19 -0.87
CA GLN A 215 -10.04 -6.84 -2.04
C GLN A 215 -9.11 -6.56 -3.21
N ILE A 216 -9.45 -7.05 -4.38
CA ILE A 216 -8.79 -6.77 -5.65
C ILE A 216 -9.85 -6.20 -6.57
N ALA A 217 -9.73 -4.91 -6.84
CA ALA A 217 -10.60 -4.15 -7.72
C ALA A 217 -9.80 -3.82 -8.98
N ASP A 218 -10.01 -4.58 -10.05
CA ASP A 218 -9.19 -4.58 -11.27
C ASP A 218 -7.70 -4.80 -10.97
N GLU A 219 -6.87 -3.74 -10.93
CA GLU A 219 -5.45 -3.76 -10.60
C GLU A 219 -5.14 -3.14 -9.23
N THR A 220 -6.14 -2.63 -8.53
CA THR A 220 -5.99 -2.03 -7.20
C THR A 220 -6.22 -3.06 -6.11
N VAL A 221 -5.31 -3.12 -5.15
CA VAL A 221 -5.40 -3.97 -3.95
C VAL A 221 -5.81 -3.13 -2.76
N VAL A 222 -6.82 -3.58 -2.02
CA VAL A 222 -7.22 -3.03 -0.74
C VAL A 222 -7.02 -4.07 0.35
N LEU A 223 -6.24 -3.74 1.37
CA LEU A 223 -6.09 -4.52 2.58
C LEU A 223 -6.93 -3.87 3.68
N GLU A 224 -7.97 -4.54 4.13
CA GLU A 224 -8.77 -4.13 5.28
C GLU A 224 -8.12 -4.69 6.54
N LEU A 225 -7.57 -3.82 7.36
CA LEU A 225 -6.91 -4.22 8.60
C LEU A 225 -7.96 -4.37 9.70
N PHE A 226 -7.91 -5.48 10.42
CA PHE A 226 -8.87 -5.75 11.50
C PHE A 226 -8.21 -5.51 12.86
N ASP A 227 -8.98 -4.96 13.79
CA ASP A 227 -8.65 -5.07 15.21
C ASP A 227 -9.10 -6.44 15.77
N GLY A 228 -8.75 -6.74 17.00
CA GLY A 228 -9.16 -7.99 17.64
C GLY A 228 -10.68 -8.15 17.86
N GLN A 229 -11.49 -7.15 17.51
CA GLN A 229 -12.95 -7.12 17.63
C GLN A 229 -13.66 -7.14 16.26
N GLY A 230 -12.88 -7.16 15.16
CA GLY A 230 -13.40 -7.19 13.79
C GLY A 230 -13.81 -5.82 13.23
N VAL A 231 -13.44 -4.73 13.91
CA VAL A 231 -13.57 -3.38 13.38
C VAL A 231 -12.42 -3.15 12.39
N ILE A 232 -12.64 -2.31 11.38
CA ILE A 232 -11.64 -1.91 10.39
C ILE A 232 -11.05 -0.55 10.79
N PRO A 233 -9.96 -0.51 11.58
CA PRO A 233 -9.32 0.74 11.98
C PRO A 233 -8.59 1.44 10.84
N ALA A 234 -8.20 0.71 9.81
CA ALA A 234 -7.56 1.27 8.63
C ALA A 234 -7.70 0.38 7.41
N VAL A 235 -7.60 0.99 6.23
CA VAL A 235 -7.37 0.29 4.96
C VAL A 235 -6.08 0.79 4.32
N VAL A 236 -5.41 -0.12 3.63
CA VAL A 236 -4.22 0.17 2.82
C VAL A 236 -4.56 -0.11 1.37
N VAL A 237 -4.36 0.89 0.52
CA VAL A 237 -4.69 0.84 -0.91
C VAL A 237 -3.40 0.99 -1.72
N THR A 238 -3.19 0.11 -2.69
CA THR A 238 -2.00 0.12 -3.54
C THR A 238 -2.26 -0.49 -4.91
N ASP A 239 -1.51 -0.04 -5.90
CA ASP A 239 -1.43 -0.58 -7.26
C ASP A 239 -0.05 -1.22 -7.56
N ASP A 240 0.78 -1.45 -6.52
CA ASP A 240 2.08 -2.13 -6.68
C ASP A 240 1.88 -3.52 -7.29
N GLU A 241 2.53 -3.77 -8.43
CA GLU A 241 2.40 -5.00 -9.21
C GLU A 241 2.80 -6.26 -8.43
N THR A 242 3.78 -6.15 -7.51
CA THR A 242 4.21 -7.28 -6.67
C THR A 242 3.16 -7.62 -5.64
N ILE A 243 2.54 -6.61 -5.03
CA ILE A 243 1.45 -6.78 -4.07
C ILE A 243 0.20 -7.30 -4.78
N LEU A 244 -0.08 -6.82 -5.99
CA LEU A 244 -1.18 -7.32 -6.82
C LEU A 244 -1.00 -8.80 -7.18
N ALA A 245 0.21 -9.20 -7.57
CA ALA A 245 0.50 -10.61 -7.86
C ALA A 245 0.31 -11.49 -6.61
N TRP A 246 0.83 -11.06 -5.47
CA TRP A 246 0.62 -11.71 -4.17
C TRP A 246 -0.87 -11.80 -3.81
N ALA A 247 -1.63 -10.72 -3.99
CA ALA A 247 -3.05 -10.65 -3.68
C ALA A 247 -3.85 -11.64 -4.53
N LYS A 248 -3.57 -11.72 -5.84
CA LYS A 248 -4.19 -12.70 -6.76
C LYS A 248 -3.91 -14.15 -6.32
N GLU A 249 -2.64 -14.46 -5.99
CA GLU A 249 -2.28 -15.79 -5.49
C GLU A 249 -2.97 -16.10 -4.15
N ARG A 250 -3.03 -15.12 -3.25
CA ARG A 250 -3.68 -15.27 -1.95
C ARG A 250 -5.18 -15.50 -2.10
N PHE A 251 -5.84 -14.74 -2.98
CA PHE A 251 -7.24 -14.94 -3.29
C PHE A 251 -7.53 -16.38 -3.81
N GLU A 252 -6.73 -16.86 -4.75
CA GLU A 252 -6.91 -18.22 -5.30
C GLU A 252 -6.69 -19.30 -4.22
N ARG A 253 -5.76 -19.13 -3.29
CA ARG A 253 -5.58 -20.04 -2.15
C ARG A 253 -6.82 -20.08 -1.25
N TYR A 254 -7.42 -18.92 -0.93
CA TYR A 254 -8.66 -18.87 -0.15
C TYR A 254 -9.81 -19.52 -0.90
N LYS A 255 -9.95 -19.24 -2.19
CA LYS A 255 -10.97 -19.82 -3.05
C LYS A 255 -10.86 -21.36 -3.10
N GLN A 256 -9.68 -21.90 -3.30
CA GLN A 256 -9.42 -23.35 -3.30
C GLN A 256 -9.70 -24.03 -1.96
N ALA A 257 -9.47 -23.34 -0.83
CA ALA A 257 -9.78 -23.81 0.50
C ALA A 257 -11.26 -23.64 0.91
N SER A 258 -12.07 -23.07 0.02
CA SER A 258 -13.48 -22.75 0.25
C SER A 258 -14.39 -23.69 -0.53
N ARG A 259 -15.65 -23.75 -0.12
CA ARG A 259 -16.73 -24.43 -0.87
C ARG A 259 -17.58 -23.40 -1.60
N LEU A 260 -18.06 -23.77 -2.77
CA LEU A 260 -19.00 -22.95 -3.53
C LEU A 260 -20.29 -22.76 -2.70
N LEU A 261 -20.81 -21.55 -2.69
CA LEU A 261 -22.00 -21.15 -1.97
C LEU A 261 -23.10 -20.83 -2.99
N ASP A 262 -24.28 -21.42 -2.84
CA ASP A 262 -25.46 -21.02 -3.62
C ASP A 262 -26.01 -19.70 -3.08
N PRO A 263 -26.31 -18.69 -3.90
CA PRO A 263 -26.98 -17.47 -3.46
C PRO A 263 -28.30 -17.71 -2.70
N ALA A 264 -28.95 -18.84 -2.95
CA ALA A 264 -30.13 -19.28 -2.18
C ALA A 264 -29.80 -19.56 -0.70
N ASP A 265 -28.55 -19.88 -0.37
CA ASP A 265 -28.08 -20.12 1.01
C ASP A 265 -27.91 -18.84 1.85
N PHE A 266 -28.07 -17.64 1.25
CA PHE A 266 -28.17 -16.38 2.02
C PHE A 266 -29.53 -16.25 2.78
N VAL A 267 -30.21 -17.33 3.05
CA VAL A 267 -31.48 -17.33 3.79
C VAL A 267 -31.23 -17.47 5.28
N ALA A 268 -31.96 -16.67 6.08
CA ALA A 268 -32.06 -16.84 7.51
C ALA A 268 -32.87 -18.08 7.86
#